data_a3dbc8aacccf1f872ed23879ae52198a
#
_entry.id   a3dbc8aacccf1f872ed23879ae52198a
#
_cell.length_a   1.000
_cell.length_b   1.000
_cell.length_c   1.000
_cell.angle_alpha   90.00
_cell.angle_beta   90.00
_cell.angle_gamma   90.00
#
_symmetry.space_group_name_H-M   'P 1'
#
loop_
_entity.id
_entity.type
_entity.pdbx_description
1 polymer ?
#
loop_
_entity_poly.entity_id
_entity_poly.type
_entity_poly.pdbx_seq_one_letter_code
_entity_poly.pdbx_strand_id
1 'polypeptide(L)'
;MTEPLFEMYRGDDYTLRVVITDNDDVPVDITGWSFSSSMKLSVFMEDSEATVSVDVPAVSGVEAEAGVVYVTYPSDQTKDLIPTKYAIDIQRVFNGKVITVLSGEVTVLGDVTRRTS
;
A
#
# COMPACT_ATOMS: atom_id res chain seq x y z
N MET A 1 1.67 -19.64 -10.31
CA MET A 1 0.62 -18.68 -9.91
C MET A 1 1.09 -17.87 -8.72
N THR A 2 1.00 -16.56 -8.81
CA THR A 2 1.44 -15.67 -7.74
C THR A 2 0.28 -15.40 -6.80
N GLU A 3 0.50 -15.60 -5.52
CA GLU A 3 -0.51 -15.27 -4.53
C GLU A 3 -0.57 -13.76 -4.33
N PRO A 4 -1.74 -13.19 -4.08
CA PRO A 4 -1.82 -11.77 -3.81
C PRO A 4 -1.16 -11.45 -2.47
N LEU A 5 -0.63 -10.23 -2.35
CA LEU A 5 -0.08 -9.76 -1.07
C LEU A 5 -1.17 -9.69 -0.02
N PHE A 6 -2.37 -9.28 -0.42
CA PHE A 6 -3.53 -9.25 0.45
C PHE A 6 -4.79 -9.13 -0.38
N GLU A 7 -5.91 -9.32 0.27
CA GLU A 7 -7.22 -9.14 -0.33
C GLU A 7 -7.97 -8.08 0.45
N MET A 8 -8.81 -7.30 -0.24
CA MET A 8 -9.62 -6.30 0.42
C MET A 8 -11.00 -6.28 -0.25
N TYR A 9 -12.00 -5.83 0.50
CA TYR A 9 -13.32 -5.60 -0.07
C TYR A 9 -13.41 -4.13 -0.48
N ARG A 10 -13.95 -3.90 -1.68
CA ARG A 10 -14.12 -2.52 -2.11
C ARG A 10 -15.07 -1.79 -1.16
N GLY A 11 -14.77 -0.53 -0.93
CA GLY A 11 -15.59 0.28 -0.04
C GLY A 11 -15.17 0.22 1.41
N ASP A 12 -14.22 -0.66 1.75
CA ASP A 12 -13.68 -0.73 3.10
C ASP A 12 -12.42 0.11 3.21
N ASP A 13 -12.17 0.62 4.42
CA ASP A 13 -10.85 1.14 4.73
C ASP A 13 -9.95 -0.05 5.00
N TYR A 14 -8.77 -0.07 4.39
CA TYR A 14 -7.83 -1.16 4.61
C TYR A 14 -6.48 -0.60 5.02
N THR A 15 -5.95 -1.09 6.14
CA THR A 15 -4.64 -0.68 6.63
C THR A 15 -3.69 -1.86 6.54
N LEU A 16 -2.59 -1.65 5.82
CA LEU A 16 -1.53 -2.64 5.68
C LEU A 16 -0.39 -2.28 6.62
N ARG A 17 0.01 -3.24 7.47
CA ARG A 17 1.16 -3.08 8.34
C ARG A 17 2.38 -3.61 7.62
N VAL A 18 3.37 -2.77 7.42
CA VAL A 18 4.60 -3.12 6.72
C VAL A 18 5.77 -3.03 7.68
N VAL A 19 6.61 -4.06 7.71
CA VAL A 19 7.83 -4.06 8.51
C VAL A 19 9.01 -4.05 7.56
N ILE A 20 9.86 -3.05 7.69
CA ILE A 20 11.04 -2.91 6.85
C ILE A 20 12.21 -3.57 7.56
N THR A 21 12.81 -4.54 6.90
CA THR A 21 13.96 -5.27 7.47
C THR A 21 15.13 -5.25 6.49
N ASP A 22 16.32 -5.50 7.02
CA ASP A 22 17.50 -5.63 6.17
C ASP A 22 17.64 -7.08 5.68
N ASN A 23 18.78 -7.40 5.05
CA ASN A 23 19.01 -8.71 4.48
C ASN A 23 19.10 -9.82 5.52
N ASP A 24 19.30 -9.46 6.78
CA ASP A 24 19.37 -10.42 7.90
C ASP A 24 18.06 -10.47 8.68
N ASP A 25 16.99 -9.92 8.11
CA ASP A 25 15.65 -9.84 8.74
C ASP A 25 15.66 -9.02 10.03
N VAL A 26 16.59 -8.09 10.16
CA VAL A 26 16.65 -7.18 11.30
C VAL A 26 15.87 -5.92 10.96
N PRO A 27 14.96 -5.48 11.83
CA PRO A 27 14.18 -4.25 11.56
C PRO A 27 15.09 -3.03 11.39
N VAL A 28 14.75 -2.20 10.42
CA VAL A 28 15.47 -0.98 10.10
C VAL A 28 14.75 0.20 10.71
N ASP A 29 15.51 1.12 11.32
CA ASP A 29 14.94 2.37 11.82
C ASP A 29 14.57 3.25 10.61
N ILE A 30 13.29 3.49 10.43
CA ILE A 30 12.78 4.23 9.28
C ILE A 30 12.31 5.64 9.65
N THR A 31 12.77 6.13 10.79
CA THR A 31 12.42 7.47 11.24
C THR A 31 12.78 8.51 10.16
N GLY A 32 11.82 9.33 9.81
CA GLY A 32 12.01 10.38 8.79
C GLY A 32 11.72 9.94 7.37
N TRP A 33 11.47 8.64 7.14
CA TRP A 33 11.09 8.17 5.81
C TRP A 33 9.63 8.48 5.54
N SER A 34 9.32 8.86 4.32
CA SER A 34 7.93 8.94 3.87
C SER A 34 7.69 7.84 2.85
N PHE A 35 6.41 7.52 2.65
CA PHE A 35 6.05 6.41 1.78
C PHE A 35 4.92 6.84 0.85
N SER A 36 4.86 6.20 -0.31
CA SER A 36 3.73 6.35 -1.21
C SER A 36 3.36 4.98 -1.74
N SER A 37 2.09 4.79 -2.03
CA SER A 37 1.59 3.52 -2.57
C SER A 37 0.60 3.81 -3.68
N SER A 38 0.65 2.99 -4.72
CA SER A 38 -0.27 3.10 -5.86
C SER A 38 -0.81 1.74 -6.21
N MET A 39 -2.08 1.71 -6.63
CA MET A 39 -2.72 0.51 -7.17
C MET A 39 -3.10 0.81 -8.62
N LYS A 40 -2.74 -0.09 -9.52
CA LYS A 40 -2.98 0.05 -10.95
C LYS A 40 -3.54 -1.25 -11.51
N LEU A 41 -4.34 -1.15 -12.57
CA LEU A 41 -4.84 -2.35 -13.24
C LEU A 41 -3.70 -3.10 -13.92
N SER A 42 -2.62 -2.42 -14.28
CA SER A 42 -1.47 -3.01 -14.94
C SER A 42 -0.20 -2.30 -14.49
N VAL A 43 0.89 -3.06 -14.36
CA VAL A 43 2.19 -2.48 -14.01
C VAL A 43 2.71 -1.51 -15.08
N PHE A 44 2.15 -1.56 -16.28
CA PHE A 44 2.57 -0.70 -17.37
C PHE A 44 1.84 0.65 -17.40
N MET A 45 0.88 0.85 -16.50
CA MET A 45 0.19 2.13 -16.41
C MET A 45 1.11 3.18 -15.77
N GLU A 46 0.97 4.41 -16.24
CA GLU A 46 1.69 5.53 -15.63
C GLU A 46 1.17 5.76 -14.20
N ASP A 47 2.00 6.35 -13.33
CA ASP A 47 1.57 6.66 -11.97
C ASP A 47 0.37 7.59 -11.95
N SER A 48 0.27 8.48 -12.94
CA SER A 48 -0.88 9.38 -13.05
C SER A 48 -2.17 8.64 -13.38
N GLU A 49 -2.06 7.40 -13.82
CA GLU A 49 -3.22 6.55 -14.14
C GLU A 49 -3.58 5.60 -13.01
N ALA A 50 -2.92 5.73 -11.87
CA ALA A 50 -3.19 4.86 -10.73
C ALA A 50 -4.63 5.03 -10.25
N THR A 51 -5.28 3.90 -9.98
CA THR A 51 -6.66 3.88 -9.50
C THR A 51 -6.75 4.33 -8.04
N VAL A 52 -5.74 3.94 -7.26
CA VAL A 52 -5.63 4.35 -5.86
C VAL A 52 -4.22 4.88 -5.65
N SER A 53 -4.10 5.99 -4.94
CA SER A 53 -2.82 6.58 -4.63
C SER A 53 -2.88 7.16 -3.24
N VAL A 54 -1.98 6.73 -2.36
CA VAL A 54 -1.93 7.22 -0.99
C VAL A 54 -0.51 7.56 -0.60
N ASP A 55 -0.39 8.55 0.28
CA ASP A 55 0.91 8.99 0.79
C ASP A 55 0.94 8.86 2.31
N VAL A 56 2.10 8.46 2.83
CA VAL A 56 2.35 8.41 4.25
C VAL A 56 3.44 9.43 4.54
N PRO A 57 3.15 10.49 5.29
CA PRO A 57 4.16 11.50 5.62
C PRO A 57 5.26 10.90 6.49
N ALA A 58 6.35 11.64 6.65
CA ALA A 58 7.51 11.15 7.39
C ALA A 58 7.11 10.57 8.74
N VAL A 59 7.54 9.31 8.96
CA VAL A 59 7.16 8.58 10.17
C VAL A 59 8.14 8.84 11.30
N SER A 60 7.67 8.65 12.53
CA SER A 60 8.50 8.83 13.72
C SER A 60 7.91 8.01 14.87
N GLY A 61 8.66 7.91 15.96
CA GLY A 61 8.21 7.24 17.17
C GLY A 61 8.70 5.81 17.27
N VAL A 62 8.19 5.10 18.27
CA VAL A 62 8.65 3.76 18.61
C VAL A 62 8.47 2.78 17.45
N GLU A 63 7.34 2.86 16.76
CA GLU A 63 7.09 1.95 15.65
C GLU A 63 8.02 2.21 14.49
N ALA A 64 8.31 3.48 14.17
CA ALA A 64 9.25 3.80 13.11
C ALA A 64 10.65 3.31 13.45
N GLU A 65 11.05 3.39 14.71
CA GLU A 65 12.35 2.89 15.14
C GLU A 65 12.44 1.38 14.98
N ALA A 66 11.31 0.69 15.05
CA ALA A 66 11.22 -0.76 14.85
C ALA A 66 10.94 -1.14 13.40
N GLY A 67 10.97 -0.19 12.48
CA GLY A 67 10.76 -0.47 11.06
C GLY A 67 9.32 -0.63 10.64
N VAL A 68 8.37 -0.25 11.48
CA VAL A 68 6.94 -0.46 11.22
C VAL A 68 6.31 0.78 10.64
N VAL A 69 5.59 0.61 9.53
CA VAL A 69 4.80 1.67 8.92
C VAL A 69 3.43 1.11 8.55
N TYR A 70 2.41 1.94 8.66
CA TYR A 70 1.04 1.58 8.29
C TYR A 70 0.63 2.38 7.07
N VAL A 71 0.11 1.68 6.07
CA VAL A 71 -0.38 2.30 4.84
C VAL A 71 -1.87 2.06 4.79
N THR A 72 -2.66 3.12 4.79
CA THR A 72 -4.11 3.02 4.79
C THR A 72 -4.69 3.38 3.43
N TYR A 73 -5.51 2.50 2.90
CA TYR A 73 -6.23 2.71 1.64
C TYR A 73 -7.66 3.06 2.02
N PRO A 74 -8.04 4.34 1.92
CA PRO A 74 -9.32 4.80 2.46
C PRO A 74 -10.49 4.38 1.60
N SER A 75 -11.64 4.20 2.24
CA SER A 75 -12.86 3.73 1.59
C SER A 75 -13.31 4.64 0.44
N ASP A 76 -13.07 5.93 0.52
CA ASP A 76 -13.47 6.84 -0.55
C ASP A 76 -12.66 6.62 -1.82
N GLN A 77 -11.49 6.00 -1.74
CA GLN A 77 -10.73 5.62 -2.93
C GLN A 77 -11.03 4.20 -3.38
N THR A 78 -11.46 3.32 -2.47
CA THR A 78 -11.69 1.91 -2.82
C THR A 78 -13.13 1.61 -3.23
N LYS A 79 -14.07 2.49 -2.93
CA LYS A 79 -15.49 2.22 -3.13
C LYS A 79 -15.89 1.99 -4.59
N ASP A 80 -15.16 2.58 -5.52
CA ASP A 80 -15.49 2.48 -6.93
C ASP A 80 -14.58 1.53 -7.69
N LEU A 81 -13.77 0.75 -6.98
CA LEU A 81 -12.88 -0.21 -7.62
C LEU A 81 -13.68 -1.36 -8.22
N ILE A 82 -13.25 -1.79 -9.40
CA ILE A 82 -13.80 -2.99 -10.02
C ILE A 82 -13.19 -4.19 -9.31
N PRO A 83 -14.00 -5.17 -8.87
CA PRO A 83 -13.45 -6.38 -8.23
C PRO A 83 -12.57 -7.14 -9.20
N THR A 84 -11.27 -7.09 -8.98
CA THR A 84 -10.28 -7.77 -9.82
C THR A 84 -8.92 -7.66 -9.15
N LYS A 85 -7.89 -8.07 -9.85
CA LYS A 85 -6.51 -7.97 -9.37
C LYS A 85 -5.90 -6.66 -9.81
N TYR A 86 -5.15 -6.04 -8.91
CA TYR A 86 -4.43 -4.80 -9.18
C TYR A 86 -2.96 -5.00 -8.87
N ALA A 87 -2.11 -4.34 -9.65
CA ALA A 87 -0.70 -4.23 -9.30
C ALA A 87 -0.58 -3.17 -8.23
N ILE A 88 0.21 -3.44 -7.20
CA ILE A 88 0.42 -2.52 -6.09
C ILE A 88 1.90 -2.40 -5.82
N ASP A 89 2.34 -1.20 -5.49
CA ASP A 89 3.69 -0.99 -4.99
C ASP A 89 3.67 -0.04 -3.80
N ILE A 90 4.73 -0.10 -3.01
CA ILE A 90 4.97 0.84 -1.92
C ILE A 90 6.41 1.31 -2.07
N GLN A 91 6.59 2.62 -2.15
CA GLN A 91 7.90 3.23 -2.30
C GLN A 91 8.23 4.07 -1.09
N ARG A 92 9.49 4.07 -0.70
CA ARG A 92 9.98 4.98 0.33
C ARG A 92 10.64 6.17 -0.32
N VAL A 93 10.56 7.31 0.35
CA VAL A 93 11.27 8.51 -0.07
C VAL A 93 12.08 9.00 1.14
N PHE A 94 13.38 9.11 0.97
CA PHE A 94 14.27 9.58 2.03
C PHE A 94 15.50 10.24 1.39
N ASN A 95 15.81 11.45 1.81
CA ASN A 95 16.93 12.22 1.27
C ASN A 95 16.87 12.34 -0.26
N GLY A 96 15.68 12.51 -0.80
CA GLY A 96 15.48 12.67 -2.24
C GLY A 96 15.59 11.39 -3.04
N LYS A 97 15.77 10.24 -2.38
CA LYS A 97 15.86 8.95 -3.06
C LYS A 97 14.57 8.18 -2.92
N VAL A 98 14.12 7.61 -4.04
CA VAL A 98 12.89 6.82 -4.09
C VAL A 98 13.26 5.37 -4.36
N ILE A 99 12.83 4.47 -3.49
CA ILE A 99 13.11 3.04 -3.64
C ILE A 99 11.83 2.26 -3.39
N THR A 100 11.53 1.30 -4.26
CA THR A 100 10.40 0.41 -4.07
C THR A 100 10.74 -0.59 -2.96
N VAL A 101 9.93 -0.61 -1.91
CA VAL A 101 10.14 -1.52 -0.78
C VAL A 101 9.22 -2.72 -0.82
N LEU A 102 8.14 -2.65 -1.56
CA LEU A 102 7.19 -3.75 -1.69
C LEU A 102 6.46 -3.62 -3.02
N SER A 103 6.30 -4.74 -3.72
CA SER A 103 5.49 -4.76 -4.94
C SER A 103 4.81 -6.12 -5.05
N GLY A 104 3.69 -6.16 -5.74
CA GLY A 104 2.96 -7.41 -5.92
C GLY A 104 1.56 -7.15 -6.44
N GLU A 105 0.65 -8.05 -6.08
CA GLU A 105 -0.75 -7.95 -6.48
C GLU A 105 -1.64 -7.85 -5.26
N VAL A 106 -2.75 -7.16 -5.42
CA VAL A 106 -3.83 -7.15 -4.43
C VAL A 106 -5.11 -7.54 -5.15
N THR A 107 -5.93 -8.37 -4.50
CA THR A 107 -7.22 -8.76 -5.03
C THR A 107 -8.29 -7.94 -4.35
N VAL A 108 -9.09 -7.23 -5.14
CA VAL A 108 -10.22 -6.47 -4.63
C VAL A 108 -11.47 -7.31 -4.86
N LEU A 109 -12.20 -7.56 -3.79
CA LEU A 109 -13.42 -8.36 -3.80
C LEU A 109 -14.63 -7.45 -3.78
N GLY A 110 -15.70 -7.90 -4.43
CA GLY A 110 -16.96 -7.19 -4.37
C GLY A 110 -17.56 -7.34 -2.97
N ASP A 111 -18.23 -6.29 -2.50
CA ASP A 111 -18.87 -6.34 -1.21
C ASP A 111 -20.02 -7.36 -1.23
N VAL A 112 -20.11 -8.17 -0.19
CA VAL A 112 -21.13 -9.19 -0.07
C VAL A 112 -22.48 -8.57 0.23
N THR A 113 -22.48 -7.55 1.08
CA THR A 113 -23.69 -6.85 1.45
C THR A 113 -23.74 -5.50 0.74
N ARG A 114 -24.77 -5.32 -0.08
CA ARG A 114 -24.94 -4.05 -0.76
C ARG A 114 -25.40 -3.00 0.25
N ARG A 115 -24.63 -1.97 0.39
CA ARG A 115 -25.00 -0.85 1.25
C ARG A 115 -25.81 0.14 0.43
N THR A 116 -26.92 0.57 0.99
CA THR A 116 -27.81 1.47 0.30
C THR A 116 -27.62 2.92 0.73
N SER A 117 -26.73 3.15 1.59
CA SER A 117 -26.48 4.50 2.09
C SER A 117 -25.10 4.98 1.75
#